data_1b5787472ce990cbc08ab7adead45b82
#
_entry.id   1b5787472ce990cbc08ab7adead45b82
#
_cell.length_a   1.000
_cell.length_b   1.000
_cell.length_c   1.000
_cell.angle_alpha   90.00
_cell.angle_beta   90.00
_cell.angle_gamma   90.00
#
_symmetry.space_group_name_H-M   'P 1'
#
loop_
_entity.id
_entity.type
_entity.pdbx_description
1 polymer ?
#
loop_
_entity_poly.entity_id
_entity_poly.type
_entity_poly.pdbx_seq_one_letter_code
_entity_poly.pdbx_strand_id
1 'polypeptide(L)'
;MDQVSFSKYGKPFQETLAQIILNDRRFCEQMEEVLDVNFFELKYLRVFVSKIFDYKTKYESQPTKKVFSSILRTELDSENEAIQKQVRDYFARVCAVAATDTDYVKQVSLDFCKKQKLKEAMVKSVEL
;
A
#
# COMPACT_ATOMS: atom_id res chain seq x y z
N MET A 1 13.27 15.45 13.19
CA MET A 1 12.73 15.44 11.81
C MET A 1 11.42 14.68 11.78
N ASP A 2 10.41 15.30 11.20
CA ASP A 2 9.12 14.65 11.09
C ASP A 2 9.19 13.55 10.03
N GLN A 3 8.75 12.36 10.41
CA GLN A 3 8.68 11.25 9.49
C GLN A 3 7.50 11.46 8.54
N VAL A 4 7.76 11.41 7.24
CA VAL A 4 6.72 11.53 6.23
C VAL A 4 5.88 10.25 6.20
N SER A 5 4.58 10.37 6.46
CA SER A 5 3.69 9.21 6.49
C SER A 5 2.23 9.61 6.33
N PHE A 6 1.37 8.61 6.19
CA PHE A 6 -0.09 8.80 6.19
C PHE A 6 -0.69 8.88 7.58
N SER A 7 0.13 8.95 8.64
CA SER A 7 -0.37 8.89 10.03
C SER A 7 -1.46 9.92 10.34
N LYS A 8 -1.34 11.14 9.78
CA LYS A 8 -2.34 12.20 10.01
C LYS A 8 -3.73 11.87 9.46
N TYR A 9 -3.81 10.94 8.52
CA TYR A 9 -5.10 10.55 7.93
C TYR A 9 -5.77 9.42 8.72
N GLY A 10 -5.03 8.76 9.62
CA GLY A 10 -5.56 7.73 10.49
C GLY A 10 -5.54 6.31 9.90
N LYS A 11 -5.83 5.34 10.75
CA LYS A 11 -5.83 3.92 10.38
C LYS A 11 -6.89 3.58 9.32
N PRO A 12 -8.15 4.03 9.43
CA PRO A 12 -9.16 3.70 8.42
C PRO A 12 -8.78 4.16 7.01
N PHE A 13 -8.19 5.34 6.90
CA PHE A 13 -7.71 5.86 5.61
C PHE A 13 -6.66 4.91 5.03
N GLN A 14 -5.67 4.52 5.83
CA GLN A 14 -4.59 3.64 5.38
C GLN A 14 -5.11 2.27 4.97
N GLU A 15 -6.05 1.71 5.71
CA GLU A 15 -6.65 0.40 5.39
C GLU A 15 -7.46 0.48 4.09
N THR A 16 -8.22 1.56 3.90
CA THR A 16 -8.97 1.76 2.66
C THR A 16 -8.02 1.90 1.46
N LEU A 17 -6.94 2.65 1.63
CA LEU A 17 -5.94 2.83 0.57
C LEU A 17 -5.32 1.50 0.13
N ALA A 18 -4.90 0.67 1.08
CA ALA A 18 -4.32 -0.64 0.77
C ALA A 18 -5.34 -1.54 0.05
N GLN A 19 -6.60 -1.49 0.47
CA GLN A 19 -7.69 -2.25 -0.18
C GLN A 19 -7.90 -1.81 -1.63
N ILE A 20 -7.88 -0.50 -1.90
CA ILE A 20 -8.04 0.02 -3.26
C ILE A 20 -6.87 -0.44 -4.12
N ILE A 21 -5.64 -0.39 -3.61
CA ILE A 21 -4.45 -0.84 -4.33
C ILE A 21 -4.60 -2.30 -4.77
N LEU A 22 -5.16 -3.15 -3.91
CA LEU A 22 -5.38 -4.55 -4.26
C LEU A 22 -6.46 -4.71 -5.33
N ASN A 23 -7.56 -3.97 -5.22
CA ASN A 23 -8.76 -4.20 -6.01
C ASN A 23 -8.83 -3.40 -7.31
N ASP A 24 -8.11 -2.28 -7.43
CA ASP A 24 -8.16 -1.38 -8.58
C ASP A 24 -6.82 -1.39 -9.30
N ARG A 25 -6.78 -2.09 -10.43
CA ARG A 25 -5.56 -2.26 -11.21
C ARG A 25 -4.97 -0.93 -11.68
N ARG A 26 -5.82 -0.06 -12.21
CA ARG A 26 -5.38 1.24 -12.75
C ARG A 26 -4.77 2.10 -11.65
N PHE A 27 -5.44 2.16 -10.50
CA PHE A 27 -4.93 2.91 -9.35
C PHE A 27 -3.63 2.30 -8.81
N CYS A 28 -3.54 0.98 -8.74
CA CYS A 28 -2.32 0.29 -8.33
C CYS A 28 -1.15 0.68 -9.25
N GLU A 29 -1.37 0.73 -10.54
CA GLU A 29 -0.33 1.14 -11.51
C GLU A 29 0.11 2.58 -11.28
N GLN A 30 -0.82 3.49 -10.99
CA GLN A 30 -0.49 4.88 -10.67
C GLN A 30 0.34 4.96 -9.39
N MET A 31 -0.03 4.21 -8.37
CA MET A 31 0.64 4.24 -7.08
C MET A 31 2.03 3.61 -7.10
N GLU A 32 2.25 2.59 -7.95
CA GLU A 32 3.58 2.00 -8.08
C GLU A 32 4.66 3.03 -8.41
N GLU A 33 4.30 4.07 -9.17
CA GLU A 33 5.25 5.08 -9.62
C GLU A 33 5.59 6.10 -8.54
N VAL A 34 4.70 6.31 -7.57
CA VAL A 34 4.84 7.43 -6.63
C VAL A 34 4.79 7.03 -5.16
N LEU A 35 4.26 5.85 -4.83
CA LEU A 35 4.09 5.42 -3.44
C LEU A 35 5.34 4.77 -2.89
N ASP A 36 5.81 5.29 -1.76
CA ASP A 36 6.76 4.61 -0.91
C ASP A 36 5.95 3.85 0.15
N VAL A 37 6.14 2.53 0.25
CA VAL A 37 5.38 1.72 1.21
C VAL A 37 5.62 2.17 2.66
N ASN A 38 6.74 2.82 2.94
CA ASN A 38 7.05 3.38 4.25
C ASN A 38 6.15 4.56 4.64
N PHE A 39 5.38 5.11 3.70
CA PHE A 39 4.36 6.11 4.03
C PHE A 39 3.23 5.50 4.88
N PHE A 40 2.98 4.20 4.78
CA PHE A 40 2.06 3.53 5.70
C PHE A 40 2.67 3.47 7.09
N GLU A 41 1.96 3.97 8.06
CA GLU A 41 2.37 3.94 9.47
C GLU A 41 2.33 2.51 10.02
N LEU A 42 1.32 1.74 9.59
CA LEU A 42 1.04 0.41 10.12
C LEU A 42 1.85 -0.64 9.36
N LYS A 43 2.69 -1.37 10.08
CA LYS A 43 3.60 -2.33 9.47
C LYS A 43 2.88 -3.41 8.65
N TYR A 44 1.74 -3.90 9.14
CA TYR A 44 1.01 -4.93 8.40
C TYR A 44 0.53 -4.42 7.03
N LEU A 45 0.25 -3.13 6.90
CA LEU A 45 -0.13 -2.54 5.62
C LEU A 45 1.07 -2.37 4.70
N ARG A 46 2.24 -2.04 5.25
CA ARG A 46 3.48 -2.00 4.45
C ARG A 46 3.76 -3.37 3.84
N VAL A 47 3.64 -4.42 4.63
CA VAL A 47 3.84 -5.79 4.16
C VAL A 47 2.81 -6.14 3.09
N PHE A 48 1.53 -5.85 3.35
CA PHE A 48 0.42 -6.15 2.43
C PHE A 48 0.66 -5.49 1.05
N VAL A 49 0.93 -4.20 1.04
CA VAL A 49 1.14 -3.45 -0.21
C VAL A 49 2.43 -3.87 -0.90
N SER A 50 3.50 -4.13 -0.13
CA SER A 50 4.76 -4.62 -0.70
C SER A 50 4.57 -5.92 -1.46
N LYS A 51 3.76 -6.85 -0.93
CA LYS A 51 3.49 -8.11 -1.62
C LYS A 51 2.72 -7.90 -2.93
N ILE A 52 1.82 -6.92 -2.96
CA ILE A 52 1.11 -6.58 -4.20
C ILE A 52 2.09 -6.05 -5.26
N PHE A 53 2.94 -5.11 -4.87
CA PHE A 53 3.91 -4.50 -5.79
C PHE A 53 4.96 -5.50 -6.25
N ASP A 54 5.44 -6.38 -5.37
CA ASP A 54 6.39 -7.43 -5.73
C ASP A 54 5.79 -8.36 -6.80
N TYR A 55 4.53 -8.75 -6.63
CA TYR A 55 3.84 -9.57 -7.61
C TYR A 55 3.72 -8.86 -8.96
N LYS A 56 3.31 -7.59 -8.94
CA LYS A 56 3.17 -6.81 -10.17
C LYS A 56 4.50 -6.65 -10.90
N THR A 57 5.57 -6.40 -10.16
CA THR A 57 6.89 -6.27 -10.74
C THR A 57 7.34 -7.57 -11.41
N LYS A 58 7.06 -8.70 -10.76
CA LYS A 58 7.49 -10.00 -11.25
C LYS A 58 6.66 -10.51 -12.42
N TYR A 59 5.34 -10.34 -12.36
CA TYR A 59 4.42 -10.94 -13.33
C TYR A 59 3.73 -9.93 -14.24
N GLU A 60 3.97 -8.65 -14.05
CA GLU A 60 3.39 -7.55 -14.85
C GLU A 60 1.86 -7.59 -14.89
N SER A 61 1.25 -8.11 -13.82
CA SER A 61 -0.21 -8.19 -13.70
C SER A 61 -0.64 -8.11 -12.25
N GLN A 62 -1.91 -7.76 -12.05
CA GLN A 62 -2.51 -7.66 -10.72
C GLN A 62 -2.78 -9.06 -10.17
N PRO A 63 -2.41 -9.37 -8.92
CA PRO A 63 -2.76 -10.67 -8.34
C PRO A 63 -4.28 -10.77 -8.15
N THR A 64 -4.84 -11.94 -8.45
CA THR A 64 -6.21 -12.23 -8.07
C THR A 64 -6.28 -12.44 -6.55
N LYS A 65 -7.46 -12.35 -5.96
CA LYS A 65 -7.63 -12.62 -4.53
C LYS A 65 -7.19 -14.04 -4.17
N LYS A 66 -7.46 -15.01 -5.06
CA LYS A 66 -7.07 -16.40 -4.87
C LYS A 66 -5.53 -16.53 -4.79
N VAL A 67 -4.83 -15.92 -5.74
CA VAL A 67 -3.36 -15.96 -5.78
C VAL A 67 -2.80 -15.20 -4.58
N PHE A 68 -3.35 -14.03 -4.26
CA PHE A 68 -2.87 -13.24 -3.14
C PHE A 68 -3.05 -13.96 -1.80
N SER A 69 -4.16 -14.70 -1.65
CA SER A 69 -4.36 -15.56 -0.48
C SER A 69 -3.23 -16.58 -0.33
N SER A 70 -2.83 -17.19 -1.44
CA SER A 70 -1.70 -18.14 -1.44
C SER A 70 -0.39 -17.47 -1.04
N ILE A 71 -0.12 -16.28 -1.56
CA ILE A 71 1.07 -15.50 -1.21
C ILE A 71 1.10 -15.23 0.29
N LEU A 72 -0.02 -14.81 0.87
CA LEU A 72 -0.09 -14.50 2.30
C LEU A 72 0.04 -15.72 3.20
N ARG A 73 -0.24 -16.93 2.68
CA ARG A 73 -0.01 -18.16 3.43
C ARG A 73 1.44 -18.60 3.42
N THR A 74 2.15 -18.35 2.32
CA THR A 74 3.44 -18.99 2.07
C THR A 74 4.64 -18.05 2.11
N GLU A 75 4.43 -16.75 2.02
CA GLU A 75 5.52 -15.79 1.83
C GLU A 75 5.63 -14.76 2.96
N LEU A 76 5.12 -15.06 4.14
CA LEU A 76 5.23 -14.17 5.31
C LEU A 76 6.18 -14.68 6.38
N ASP A 77 6.97 -15.70 6.08
CA ASP A 77 7.83 -16.36 7.08
C ASP A 77 8.90 -15.43 7.65
N SER A 78 9.31 -14.41 6.90
CA SER A 78 10.28 -13.42 7.38
C SER A 78 9.71 -12.44 8.40
N GLU A 79 8.37 -12.39 8.54
CA GLU A 79 7.71 -11.52 9.49
C GLU A 79 7.38 -12.27 10.78
N ASN A 80 7.27 -11.55 11.91
CA ASN A 80 6.88 -12.20 13.16
C ASN A 80 5.41 -12.63 13.11
N GLU A 81 5.03 -13.54 14.01
CA GLU A 81 3.68 -14.11 14.03
C GLU A 81 2.57 -13.07 14.20
N ALA A 82 2.81 -12.02 14.98
CA ALA A 82 1.83 -10.96 15.19
C ALA A 82 1.53 -10.22 13.88
N ILE A 83 2.56 -9.89 13.11
CA ILE A 83 2.40 -9.22 11.81
C ILE A 83 1.73 -10.17 10.82
N GLN A 84 2.15 -11.43 10.76
CA GLN A 84 1.51 -12.42 9.89
C GLN A 84 0.01 -12.49 10.14
N LYS A 85 -0.38 -12.55 11.41
CA LYS A 85 -1.79 -12.60 11.80
C LYS A 85 -2.54 -11.34 11.39
N GLN A 86 -1.95 -10.17 11.63
CA GLN A 86 -2.56 -8.88 11.28
C GLN A 86 -2.78 -8.78 9.76
N VAL A 87 -1.83 -9.20 8.95
CA VAL A 87 -1.94 -9.19 7.49
C VAL A 87 -3.09 -10.10 7.03
N ARG A 88 -3.14 -11.32 7.56
CA ARG A 88 -4.19 -12.29 7.19
C ARG A 88 -5.58 -11.84 7.65
N ASP A 89 -5.69 -11.33 8.87
CA ASP A 89 -6.96 -10.81 9.40
C ASP A 89 -7.45 -9.62 8.56
N TYR A 90 -6.54 -8.73 8.19
CA TYR A 90 -6.86 -7.59 7.33
C TYR A 90 -7.34 -8.07 5.96
N PHE A 91 -6.65 -9.02 5.35
CA PHE A 91 -7.06 -9.57 4.06
C PHE A 91 -8.46 -10.19 4.11
N ALA A 92 -8.78 -10.91 5.19
CA ALA A 92 -10.11 -11.47 5.39
C ALA A 92 -11.18 -10.37 5.41
N ARG A 93 -10.90 -9.24 6.08
CA ARG A 93 -11.83 -8.09 6.09
C ARG A 93 -11.99 -7.48 4.70
N VAL A 94 -10.90 -7.36 3.95
CA VAL A 94 -10.91 -6.83 2.58
C VAL A 94 -11.78 -7.71 1.67
N CYS A 95 -11.71 -9.02 1.82
CA CYS A 95 -12.53 -9.95 1.04
C CYS A 95 -14.02 -9.89 1.42
N ALA A 96 -14.32 -9.52 2.67
CA ALA A 96 -15.68 -9.54 3.20
C ALA A 96 -16.43 -8.22 3.01
N VAL A 97 -15.72 -7.09 2.97
CA VAL A 97 -16.33 -5.75 2.97
C VAL A 97 -15.76 -4.91 1.83
N ALA A 98 -16.64 -4.31 1.04
CA ALA A 98 -16.23 -3.41 -0.04
C ALA A 98 -15.69 -2.09 0.54
N ALA A 99 -14.72 -1.50 -0.15
CA ALA A 99 -14.17 -0.20 0.22
C ALA A 99 -15.21 0.91 0.01
N THR A 100 -15.21 1.89 0.92
CA THR A 100 -16.05 3.09 0.81
C THR A 100 -15.17 4.33 0.70
N ASP A 101 -15.75 5.44 0.26
CA ASP A 101 -15.03 6.71 0.12
C ASP A 101 -13.78 6.62 -0.75
N THR A 102 -13.84 5.75 -1.77
CA THR A 102 -12.67 5.42 -2.59
C THR A 102 -12.14 6.61 -3.36
N ASP A 103 -13.01 7.47 -3.90
CA ASP A 103 -12.58 8.64 -4.68
C ASP A 103 -11.77 9.61 -3.82
N TYR A 104 -12.24 9.85 -2.61
CA TYR A 104 -11.52 10.72 -1.66
C TYR A 104 -10.13 10.15 -1.33
N VAL A 105 -10.08 8.87 -0.97
CA VAL A 105 -8.83 8.23 -0.58
C VAL A 105 -7.85 8.19 -1.75
N LYS A 106 -8.32 7.87 -2.96
CA LYS A 106 -7.48 7.88 -4.16
C LYS A 106 -6.88 9.27 -4.41
N GLN A 107 -7.71 10.29 -4.41
CA GLN A 107 -7.28 11.66 -4.72
C GLN A 107 -6.28 12.16 -3.69
N VAL A 108 -6.59 12.02 -2.40
CA VAL A 108 -5.74 12.53 -1.33
C VAL A 108 -4.41 11.79 -1.28
N SER A 109 -4.42 10.46 -1.41
CA SER A 109 -3.20 9.67 -1.36
C SER A 109 -2.30 9.93 -2.56
N LEU A 110 -2.89 10.05 -3.75
CA LEU A 110 -2.13 10.33 -4.96
C LEU A 110 -1.47 11.71 -4.90
N ASP A 111 -2.22 12.72 -4.46
CA ASP A 111 -1.69 14.08 -4.30
C ASP A 111 -0.55 14.10 -3.27
N PHE A 112 -0.73 13.41 -2.16
CA PHE A 112 0.32 13.30 -1.13
C PHE A 112 1.60 12.72 -1.71
N CYS A 113 1.49 11.59 -2.41
CA CYS A 113 2.66 10.90 -2.97
C CYS A 113 3.34 11.74 -4.04
N LYS A 114 2.58 12.41 -4.90
CA LYS A 114 3.14 13.28 -5.94
C LYS A 114 3.89 14.46 -5.33
N LYS A 115 3.36 15.05 -4.25
CA LYS A 115 4.03 16.15 -3.55
C LYS A 115 5.35 15.69 -2.93
N GLN A 116 5.38 14.51 -2.33
CA GLN A 116 6.61 13.97 -1.75
C GLN A 116 7.65 13.68 -2.84
N LYS A 117 7.22 13.14 -3.97
CA LYS A 117 8.12 12.89 -5.09
C LYS A 117 8.73 14.18 -5.64
N LEU A 118 7.93 15.23 -5.75
CA LEU A 118 8.39 16.54 -6.19
C LEU A 118 9.39 17.13 -5.19
N LYS A 119 9.14 17.02 -3.89
CA LYS A 119 10.08 17.48 -2.87
C LYS A 119 11.43 16.79 -2.97
N GLU A 120 11.44 15.47 -3.18
CA GLU A 120 12.67 14.71 -3.36
C GLU A 120 13.46 15.21 -4.57
N ALA A 121 12.78 15.45 -5.68
CA ALA A 121 13.41 15.97 -6.89
C ALA A 121 14.00 17.34 -6.69
N MET A 122 13.31 18.22 -5.96
CA MET A 122 13.80 19.57 -5.65
C MET A 122 15.03 19.55 -4.76
N VAL A 123 15.04 18.67 -3.75
CA VAL A 123 16.19 18.51 -2.85
C VAL A 123 17.41 18.04 -3.64
N LYS A 124 17.24 17.05 -4.52
CA LYS A 124 18.33 16.55 -5.37
C LYS A 124 18.89 17.64 -6.27
N SER A 125 18.03 18.49 -6.82
CA SER A 125 18.47 19.62 -7.67
C SER A 125 19.31 20.63 -6.89
N VAL A 126 18.96 20.87 -5.64
CA VAL A 126 19.68 21.83 -4.78
C VAL A 126 21.06 21.29 -4.38
N GLU A 127 21.18 19.97 -4.19
CA GLU A 127 22.44 19.34 -3.79
C GLU A 127 23.48 19.30 -4.91
N LEU A 128 23.07 19.52 -6.13
CA LEU A 128 23.98 19.58 -7.27
C LEU A 128 24.68 20.93 -7.35
#